data_bfb81f6bf5b764aa589e6261c263599e
#
_entry.id   bfb81f6bf5b764aa589e6261c263599e
#
_cell.length_a   1.000
_cell.length_b   1.000
_cell.length_c   1.000
_cell.angle_alpha   90.00
_cell.angle_beta   90.00
_cell.angle_gamma   90.00
#
_symmetry.space_group_name_H-M   'P 1'
#
loop_
_entity.id
_entity.type
_entity.pdbx_description
1 polymer ?
#
loop_
_entity_poly.entity_id
_entity_poly.type
_entity_poly.pdbx_seq_one_letter_code
_entity_poly.pdbx_strand_id
1 'polypeptide(L)'
;MSTGTIYPVFVALAALALTGAAAAAPPEQVCADCHGKDGASTESDVPIIGGLSETYLADSMAAYKDKKRPCPETAYRAGDKKRPKTDMCRIAVQLGAEDTAKVAKHLAAEPFVKAKQKFDAAKAATGKKVHDAACEKCHSEGGSLADDDAGMLAGQWMPYLRASLEEFATGRRPIPEKMKPKFDPLKPDERDALLHYYASQQ
;
A
#
# COMPACT_ATOMS: atom_id res chain seq x y z
N MET A 1 -85.03 -9.78 26.44
CA MET A 1 -83.72 -10.34 26.86
C MET A 1 -82.84 -10.36 25.65
N SER A 2 -81.95 -9.39 25.51
CA SER A 2 -81.07 -9.25 24.30
C SER A 2 -79.64 -9.62 24.76
N THR A 3 -79.16 -10.73 24.23
CA THR A 3 -77.78 -11.19 24.53
C THR A 3 -76.81 -10.58 23.52
N GLY A 4 -76.04 -9.59 24.02
CA GLY A 4 -74.94 -8.95 23.23
C GLY A 4 -73.74 -9.85 23.16
N THR A 5 -73.36 -10.26 21.95
CA THR A 5 -72.14 -11.03 21.66
C THR A 5 -70.95 -10.08 21.52
N ILE A 6 -69.95 -10.18 22.42
CA ILE A 6 -68.72 -9.39 22.39
C ILE A 6 -67.70 -10.17 21.53
N TYR A 7 -67.27 -9.61 20.39
CA TYR A 7 -66.19 -10.15 19.57
C TYR A 7 -64.83 -9.57 20.06
N PRO A 8 -63.83 -10.37 20.34
CA PRO A 8 -62.49 -9.86 20.68
C PRO A 8 -61.80 -9.35 19.42
N VAL A 9 -61.39 -8.09 19.45
CA VAL A 9 -60.52 -7.48 18.42
C VAL A 9 -59.09 -7.91 18.69
N PHE A 10 -58.56 -8.79 17.85
CA PHE A 10 -57.12 -9.11 17.86
C PHE A 10 -56.36 -7.99 17.15
N VAL A 11 -55.66 -7.18 17.89
CA VAL A 11 -54.66 -6.22 17.34
C VAL A 11 -53.40 -6.99 17.05
N ALA A 12 -53.14 -7.28 15.78
CA ALA A 12 -51.88 -7.86 15.35
C ALA A 12 -50.82 -6.76 15.33
N LEU A 13 -49.87 -6.79 16.30
CA LEU A 13 -48.67 -5.99 16.24
C LEU A 13 -47.74 -6.57 15.15
N ALA A 14 -47.66 -5.88 14.04
CA ALA A 14 -46.66 -6.16 13.00
C ALA A 14 -45.29 -5.61 13.50
N ALA A 15 -44.41 -6.50 13.93
CA ALA A 15 -43.02 -6.16 14.24
C ALA A 15 -42.28 -5.88 12.92
N LEU A 16 -42.02 -4.61 12.62
CA LEU A 16 -41.07 -4.23 11.55
C LEU A 16 -39.65 -4.65 11.99
N ALA A 17 -39.17 -5.74 11.43
CA ALA A 17 -37.74 -6.10 11.53
C ALA A 17 -36.94 -5.11 10.65
N LEU A 18 -36.30 -4.12 11.28
CA LEU A 18 -35.28 -3.31 10.65
C LEU A 18 -34.06 -4.22 10.38
N THR A 19 -34.00 -4.79 9.18
CA THR A 19 -32.74 -5.39 8.68
C THR A 19 -31.78 -4.24 8.40
N GLY A 20 -30.96 -3.91 9.39
CA GLY A 20 -29.83 -3.02 9.19
C GLY A 20 -28.88 -3.67 8.19
N ALA A 21 -28.82 -3.15 6.96
CA ALA A 21 -27.76 -3.49 6.03
C ALA A 21 -26.45 -3.07 6.71
N ALA A 22 -25.61 -4.05 7.06
CA ALA A 22 -24.25 -3.74 7.51
C ALA A 22 -23.57 -2.95 6.38
N ALA A 23 -23.25 -1.69 6.64
CA ALA A 23 -22.50 -0.88 5.68
C ALA A 23 -21.18 -1.61 5.40
N ALA A 24 -20.84 -1.78 4.12
CA ALA A 24 -19.54 -2.31 3.75
C ALA A 24 -18.45 -1.42 4.37
N ALA A 25 -17.37 -2.04 4.88
CA ALA A 25 -16.24 -1.28 5.41
C ALA A 25 -15.71 -0.34 4.31
N PRO A 26 -15.30 0.88 4.68
CA PRO A 26 -14.76 1.81 3.71
C PRO A 26 -13.51 1.20 3.05
N PRO A 27 -13.28 1.47 1.75
CA PRO A 27 -12.23 0.78 0.97
C PRO A 27 -10.82 0.99 1.52
N GLU A 28 -10.53 2.11 2.18
CA GLU A 28 -9.26 2.38 2.87
C GLU A 28 -8.99 1.41 4.03
N GLN A 29 -10.03 0.88 4.68
CA GLN A 29 -9.87 -0.11 5.76
C GLN A 29 -9.24 -1.41 5.24
N VAL A 30 -9.52 -1.79 4.00
CA VAL A 30 -8.90 -2.97 3.36
C VAL A 30 -7.39 -2.81 3.28
N CYS A 31 -6.90 -1.59 3.01
CA CYS A 31 -5.47 -1.29 2.98
C CYS A 31 -4.86 -1.28 4.38
N ALA A 32 -5.57 -0.67 5.35
CA ALA A 32 -5.11 -0.52 6.73
C ALA A 32 -4.85 -1.86 7.42
N ASP A 33 -5.57 -2.91 7.06
CA ASP A 33 -5.41 -4.25 7.62
C ASP A 33 -4.01 -4.87 7.39
N CYS A 34 -3.27 -4.36 6.40
CA CYS A 34 -1.88 -4.76 6.12
C CYS A 34 -0.91 -3.57 6.22
N HIS A 35 -1.27 -2.43 5.63
CA HIS A 35 -0.39 -1.25 5.53
C HIS A 35 -0.47 -0.31 6.74
N GLY A 36 -1.24 -0.68 7.78
CA GLY A 36 -1.44 0.14 8.96
C GLY A 36 -2.42 1.30 8.74
N LYS A 37 -2.80 1.94 9.83
CA LYS A 37 -3.68 3.10 9.79
C LYS A 37 -3.05 4.18 8.90
N ASP A 38 -3.85 4.76 8.02
CA ASP A 38 -3.44 5.86 7.11
C ASP A 38 -2.23 5.48 6.23
N GLY A 39 -2.01 4.17 6.01
CA GLY A 39 -0.90 3.68 5.22
C GLY A 39 0.48 3.73 5.92
N ALA A 40 0.52 4.00 7.22
CA ALA A 40 1.74 4.06 8.04
C ALA A 40 2.15 2.67 8.55
N SER A 41 2.63 1.80 7.67
CA SER A 41 3.02 0.43 8.01
C SER A 41 4.15 0.40 9.04
N THR A 42 4.00 -0.43 10.07
CA THR A 42 5.04 -0.79 11.04
C THR A 42 5.73 -2.13 10.72
N GLU A 43 5.26 -2.81 9.69
CA GLU A 43 5.77 -4.10 9.25
C GLU A 43 6.83 -3.91 8.18
N SER A 44 8.06 -4.37 8.41
CA SER A 44 9.20 -4.06 7.54
C SER A 44 9.13 -4.67 6.13
N ASP A 45 8.31 -5.69 5.94
CA ASP A 45 8.03 -6.34 4.65
C ASP A 45 6.81 -5.76 3.93
N VAL A 46 6.07 -4.86 4.57
CA VAL A 46 4.89 -4.19 4.02
C VAL A 46 5.18 -2.70 3.85
N PRO A 47 5.07 -2.13 2.64
CA PRO A 47 5.45 -0.74 2.42
C PRO A 47 4.54 0.26 3.14
N ILE A 48 5.14 1.38 3.53
CA ILE A 48 4.42 2.60 3.86
C ILE A 48 3.84 3.16 2.57
N ILE A 49 2.53 3.44 2.56
CA ILE A 49 1.80 3.91 1.39
C ILE A 49 1.06 5.23 1.61
N GLY A 50 0.97 5.73 2.85
CA GLY A 50 0.52 7.08 3.13
C GLY A 50 1.51 8.10 2.59
N GLY A 51 1.03 9.21 2.03
CA GLY A 51 1.85 10.29 1.47
C GLY A 51 2.49 10.01 0.11
N LEU A 52 2.22 8.86 -0.50
CA LEU A 52 2.59 8.61 -1.90
C LEU A 52 1.64 9.38 -2.83
N SER A 53 2.10 9.76 -4.03
CA SER A 53 1.22 10.45 -4.97
C SER A 53 0.02 9.60 -5.39
N GLU A 54 -1.08 10.26 -5.69
CA GLU A 54 -2.31 9.62 -6.17
C GLU A 54 -2.05 8.82 -7.45
N THR A 55 -1.27 9.38 -8.38
CA THR A 55 -0.86 8.72 -9.64
C THR A 55 -0.08 7.45 -9.36
N TYR A 56 0.97 7.51 -8.51
CA TYR A 56 1.78 6.34 -8.20
C TYR A 56 0.98 5.22 -7.53
N LEU A 57 0.06 5.57 -6.64
CA LEU A 57 -0.82 4.61 -5.97
C LEU A 57 -1.76 3.92 -6.97
N ALA A 58 -2.42 4.70 -7.84
CA ALA A 58 -3.31 4.17 -8.86
C ALA A 58 -2.58 3.26 -9.86
N ASP A 59 -1.42 3.68 -10.37
CA ASP A 59 -0.58 2.90 -11.28
C ASP A 59 -0.06 1.63 -10.63
N SER A 60 0.30 1.68 -9.34
CA SER A 60 0.70 0.50 -8.58
C SER A 60 -0.44 -0.52 -8.48
N MET A 61 -1.67 -0.06 -8.22
CA MET A 61 -2.85 -0.94 -8.18
C MET A 61 -3.15 -1.54 -9.55
N ALA A 62 -3.06 -0.76 -10.64
CA ALA A 62 -3.19 -1.26 -11.99
C ALA A 62 -2.13 -2.33 -12.31
N ALA A 63 -0.88 -2.10 -11.92
CA ALA A 63 0.19 -3.06 -12.13
C ALA A 63 0.00 -4.38 -11.36
N TYR A 64 -0.60 -4.36 -10.17
CA TYR A 64 -0.99 -5.57 -9.45
C TYR A 64 -2.17 -6.28 -10.10
N LYS A 65 -3.19 -5.54 -10.53
CA LYS A 65 -4.34 -6.07 -11.25
C LYS A 65 -3.94 -6.79 -12.53
N ASP A 66 -2.98 -6.21 -13.26
CA ASP A 66 -2.39 -6.76 -14.49
C ASP A 66 -1.34 -7.85 -14.23
N LYS A 67 -1.05 -8.20 -12.98
CA LYS A 67 0.01 -9.14 -12.57
C LYS A 67 1.40 -8.76 -13.08
N LYS A 68 1.64 -7.48 -13.31
CA LYS A 68 2.96 -6.92 -13.68
C LYS A 68 3.88 -6.76 -12.46
N ARG A 69 3.34 -6.89 -11.24
CA ARG A 69 4.09 -6.96 -10.00
C ARG A 69 3.87 -8.31 -9.34
N PRO A 70 4.91 -8.90 -8.70
CA PRO A 70 4.76 -10.12 -7.92
C PRO A 70 3.77 -9.96 -6.77
N CYS A 71 3.00 -11.00 -6.50
CA CYS A 71 1.96 -11.02 -5.48
C CYS A 71 2.19 -12.16 -4.48
N PRO A 72 3.21 -12.06 -3.61
CA PRO A 72 3.42 -13.06 -2.56
C PRO A 72 2.24 -13.07 -1.59
N GLU A 73 1.79 -14.26 -1.21
CA GLU A 73 0.76 -14.41 -0.20
C GLU A 73 1.23 -13.87 1.15
N THR A 74 0.37 -13.14 1.83
CA THR A 74 0.61 -12.59 3.15
C THR A 74 -0.60 -12.78 4.08
N ALA A 75 -0.35 -12.85 5.38
CA ALA A 75 -1.40 -12.81 6.39
C ALA A 75 -1.76 -11.35 6.69
N TYR A 76 -3.00 -11.12 7.11
CA TYR A 76 -3.42 -9.82 7.62
C TYR A 76 -2.64 -9.44 8.88
N ARG A 77 -2.25 -8.17 9.00
CA ARG A 77 -1.45 -7.65 10.13
C ARG A 77 -2.34 -7.08 11.23
N ALA A 78 -3.55 -6.64 10.87
CA ALA A 78 -4.55 -6.10 11.79
C ALA A 78 -5.94 -6.69 11.52
N GLY A 79 -6.93 -6.34 12.32
CA GLY A 79 -8.29 -6.85 12.22
C GLY A 79 -8.38 -8.34 12.55
N ASP A 80 -9.24 -9.06 11.85
CA ASP A 80 -9.36 -10.51 11.99
C ASP A 80 -8.19 -11.22 11.28
N LYS A 81 -7.15 -11.56 12.05
CA LYS A 81 -5.95 -12.27 11.57
C LYS A 81 -6.19 -13.73 11.19
N LYS A 82 -7.39 -14.29 11.48
CA LYS A 82 -7.75 -15.66 11.10
C LYS A 82 -8.31 -15.76 9.69
N ARG A 83 -8.54 -14.62 9.02
CA ARG A 83 -8.93 -14.60 7.61
C ARG A 83 -7.90 -15.36 6.76
N PRO A 84 -8.33 -16.03 5.66
CA PRO A 84 -7.41 -16.65 4.71
C PRO A 84 -6.36 -15.64 4.22
N LYS A 85 -5.14 -16.09 4.01
CA LYS A 85 -4.08 -15.26 3.40
C LYS A 85 -4.56 -14.65 2.09
N THR A 86 -4.05 -13.48 1.80
CA THR A 86 -4.34 -12.72 0.58
C THR A 86 -3.05 -12.22 -0.07
N ASP A 87 -3.16 -11.51 -1.17
CA ASP A 87 -2.07 -10.86 -1.86
C ASP A 87 -2.57 -9.59 -2.57
N MET A 88 -1.64 -8.74 -3.01
CA MET A 88 -2.00 -7.46 -3.62
C MET A 88 -2.71 -7.63 -4.97
N CYS A 89 -2.50 -8.71 -5.72
CA CYS A 89 -3.25 -8.96 -6.95
C CYS A 89 -4.73 -9.23 -6.68
N ARG A 90 -5.02 -10.03 -5.65
CA ARG A 90 -6.41 -10.29 -5.23
C ARG A 90 -7.09 -9.00 -4.74
N ILE A 91 -6.40 -8.22 -3.91
CA ILE A 91 -6.90 -6.91 -3.44
C ILE A 91 -7.17 -5.96 -4.61
N ALA A 92 -6.24 -5.85 -5.55
CA ALA A 92 -6.38 -4.97 -6.71
C ALA A 92 -7.53 -5.38 -7.66
N VAL A 93 -7.82 -6.67 -7.76
CA VAL A 93 -8.98 -7.18 -8.52
C VAL A 93 -10.30 -6.90 -7.80
N GLN A 94 -10.31 -7.00 -6.47
CA GLN A 94 -11.51 -6.77 -5.67
C GLN A 94 -11.93 -5.31 -5.62
N LEU A 95 -10.96 -4.38 -5.64
CA LEU A 95 -11.23 -2.94 -5.69
C LEU A 95 -11.60 -2.52 -7.11
N GLY A 96 -12.81 -1.98 -7.28
CA GLY A 96 -13.20 -1.32 -8.53
C GLY A 96 -12.37 -0.06 -8.81
N ALA A 97 -12.46 0.48 -10.02
CA ALA A 97 -11.71 1.68 -10.39
C ALA A 97 -12.06 2.89 -9.52
N GLU A 98 -13.34 3.05 -9.17
CA GLU A 98 -13.82 4.15 -8.33
C GLU A 98 -13.26 4.05 -6.91
N ASP A 99 -13.28 2.87 -6.28
CA ASP A 99 -12.73 2.68 -4.94
C ASP A 99 -11.21 2.78 -4.93
N THR A 100 -10.52 2.33 -5.99
CA THR A 100 -9.08 2.55 -6.15
C THR A 100 -8.75 4.03 -6.17
N ALA A 101 -9.50 4.85 -6.92
CA ALA A 101 -9.29 6.30 -6.98
C ALA A 101 -9.55 6.97 -5.61
N LYS A 102 -10.62 6.57 -4.91
CA LYS A 102 -10.91 7.09 -3.56
C LYS A 102 -9.78 6.78 -2.58
N VAL A 103 -9.30 5.53 -2.58
CA VAL A 103 -8.20 5.10 -1.71
C VAL A 103 -6.90 5.82 -2.05
N ALA A 104 -6.55 5.93 -3.34
CA ALA A 104 -5.37 6.65 -3.77
C ALA A 104 -5.39 8.11 -3.32
N LYS A 105 -6.51 8.81 -3.52
CA LYS A 105 -6.71 10.17 -3.05
C LYS A 105 -6.63 10.30 -1.52
N HIS A 106 -7.24 9.39 -0.78
CA HIS A 106 -7.17 9.37 0.69
C HIS A 106 -5.73 9.22 1.16
N LEU A 107 -5.03 8.19 0.69
CA LEU A 107 -3.65 7.91 1.10
C LEU A 107 -2.66 9.00 0.68
N ALA A 108 -2.88 9.63 -0.48
CA ALA A 108 -2.03 10.75 -0.92
C ALA A 108 -2.17 11.99 -0.03
N ALA A 109 -3.30 12.16 0.65
CA ALA A 109 -3.52 13.25 1.60
C ALA A 109 -2.90 12.98 2.99
N GLU A 110 -2.49 11.74 3.27
CA GLU A 110 -1.90 11.36 4.55
C GLU A 110 -0.39 11.67 4.58
N PRO A 111 0.21 11.86 5.76
CA PRO A 111 1.65 12.05 5.86
C PRO A 111 2.41 10.74 5.56
N PHE A 112 3.57 10.85 4.89
CA PHE A 112 4.50 9.74 4.80
C PHE A 112 5.25 9.58 6.14
N VAL A 113 4.87 8.57 6.93
CA VAL A 113 5.50 8.29 8.23
C VAL A 113 6.74 7.44 8.02
N LYS A 114 7.91 8.07 8.05
CA LYS A 114 9.19 7.41 7.79
C LYS A 114 9.50 6.27 8.77
N ALA A 115 9.95 5.14 8.24
CA ALA A 115 10.35 3.98 9.01
C ALA A 115 11.61 4.25 9.84
N LYS A 116 11.55 3.97 11.14
CA LYS A 116 12.74 3.97 12.01
C LYS A 116 13.38 2.59 11.99
N GLN A 117 14.57 2.51 11.43
CA GLN A 117 15.28 1.25 11.21
C GLN A 117 16.79 1.41 11.27
N LYS A 118 17.51 0.31 11.47
CA LYS A 118 18.97 0.31 11.47
C LYS A 118 19.53 0.41 10.04
N PHE A 119 20.61 1.14 9.88
CA PHE A 119 21.36 1.22 8.64
C PHE A 119 22.87 1.31 8.91
N ASP A 120 23.69 1.06 7.89
CA ASP A 120 25.13 1.26 7.92
C ASP A 120 25.46 2.64 7.33
N ALA A 121 26.10 3.50 8.13
CA ALA A 121 26.39 4.88 7.73
C ALA A 121 27.40 4.98 6.59
N ALA A 122 28.38 4.05 6.51
CA ALA A 122 29.37 4.05 5.42
C ALA A 122 28.72 3.64 4.10
N LYS A 123 27.85 2.62 4.14
CA LYS A 123 27.02 2.24 2.97
C LYS A 123 26.05 3.35 2.59
N ALA A 124 25.41 4.02 3.56
CA ALA A 124 24.51 5.14 3.28
C ALA A 124 25.24 6.29 2.55
N ALA A 125 26.47 6.63 2.95
CA ALA A 125 27.28 7.64 2.26
C ALA A 125 27.63 7.23 0.81
N THR A 126 27.89 5.94 0.58
CA THR A 126 28.09 5.40 -0.77
C THR A 126 26.79 5.43 -1.58
N GLY A 127 25.68 4.99 -0.97
CA GLY A 127 24.36 4.98 -1.59
C GLY A 127 23.89 6.37 -2.00
N LYS A 128 24.21 7.40 -1.19
CA LYS A 128 23.94 8.78 -1.58
C LYS A 128 24.62 9.16 -2.90
N LYS A 129 25.89 8.81 -3.08
CA LYS A 129 26.62 9.10 -4.33
C LYS A 129 25.98 8.38 -5.53
N VAL A 130 25.55 7.13 -5.35
CA VAL A 130 24.86 6.37 -6.39
C VAL A 130 23.51 7.01 -6.72
N HIS A 131 22.76 7.42 -5.69
CA HIS A 131 21.48 8.10 -5.85
C HIS A 131 21.64 9.40 -6.66
N ASP A 132 22.56 10.29 -6.22
CA ASP A 132 22.80 11.57 -6.88
C ASP A 132 23.18 11.39 -8.38
N ALA A 133 23.93 10.35 -8.72
CA ALA A 133 24.37 10.09 -10.08
C ALA A 133 23.33 9.42 -10.98
N ALA A 134 22.48 8.57 -10.43
CA ALA A 134 21.63 7.69 -11.22
C ALA A 134 20.11 7.89 -10.98
N CYS A 135 19.70 8.30 -9.79
CA CYS A 135 18.30 8.22 -9.34
C CYS A 135 17.63 9.59 -9.16
N GLU A 136 18.41 10.62 -8.74
CA GLU A 136 17.92 11.93 -8.33
C GLU A 136 17.04 12.62 -9.37
N LYS A 137 17.28 12.39 -10.67
CA LYS A 137 16.49 13.02 -11.75
C LYS A 137 15.00 12.66 -11.73
N CYS A 138 14.65 11.49 -11.17
CA CYS A 138 13.28 10.95 -11.16
C CYS A 138 12.81 10.60 -9.75
N HIS A 139 13.71 10.62 -8.78
CA HIS A 139 13.45 10.45 -7.36
C HIS A 139 14.09 11.60 -6.60
N SER A 140 13.54 12.80 -6.83
CA SER A 140 14.10 14.06 -6.35
C SER A 140 14.14 14.16 -4.82
N GLU A 141 14.91 15.11 -4.31
CA GLU A 141 15.08 15.37 -2.89
C GLU A 141 15.51 14.11 -2.11
N GLY A 142 16.44 13.34 -2.70
CA GLY A 142 16.91 12.11 -2.10
C GLY A 142 15.88 10.97 -2.12
N GLY A 143 14.89 11.06 -2.97
CA GLY A 143 13.79 10.09 -3.10
C GLY A 143 12.62 10.35 -2.14
N SER A 144 12.45 11.58 -1.68
CA SER A 144 11.39 11.96 -0.75
C SER A 144 10.24 12.76 -1.37
N LEU A 145 10.35 13.14 -2.66
CA LEU A 145 9.34 13.96 -3.31
C LEU A 145 8.22 13.09 -3.92
N ALA A 146 7.00 13.23 -3.40
CA ALA A 146 5.85 12.50 -3.90
C ALA A 146 5.42 12.96 -5.31
N ASP A 147 5.59 14.26 -5.61
CA ASP A 147 5.19 14.89 -6.87
C ASP A 147 5.98 14.39 -8.10
N ASP A 148 7.04 13.62 -7.89
CA ASP A 148 7.74 12.92 -8.98
C ASP A 148 6.89 11.80 -9.62
N ASP A 149 5.76 11.43 -9.02
CA ASP A 149 4.95 10.27 -9.41
C ASP A 149 5.75 8.95 -9.47
N ALA A 150 6.88 8.94 -8.80
CA ALA A 150 7.73 7.77 -8.58
C ALA A 150 7.57 7.28 -7.12
N GLY A 151 7.95 6.05 -6.85
CA GLY A 151 7.87 5.56 -5.47
C GLY A 151 8.75 6.37 -4.54
N MET A 152 8.23 6.82 -3.41
CA MET A 152 9.04 7.42 -2.35
C MET A 152 9.97 6.36 -1.76
N LEU A 153 11.25 6.69 -1.71
CA LEU A 153 12.32 5.78 -1.31
C LEU A 153 12.88 6.16 0.06
N ALA A 154 13.01 7.47 0.32
CA ALA A 154 13.53 8.03 1.54
C ALA A 154 12.66 7.67 2.75
N GLY A 155 13.23 7.00 3.75
CA GLY A 155 12.49 6.56 4.93
C GLY A 155 11.56 5.39 4.73
N GLN A 156 11.55 4.74 3.57
CA GLN A 156 10.81 3.50 3.33
C GLN A 156 11.53 2.30 3.97
N TRP A 157 10.80 1.25 4.29
CA TRP A 157 11.34 0.01 4.86
C TRP A 157 12.38 -0.63 3.93
N MET A 158 13.60 -0.85 4.44
CA MET A 158 14.70 -1.48 3.70
C MET A 158 14.37 -2.89 3.20
N PRO A 159 13.74 -3.79 3.98
CA PRO A 159 13.36 -5.12 3.48
C PRO A 159 12.40 -5.05 2.30
N TYR A 160 11.42 -4.15 2.34
CA TYR A 160 10.51 -3.92 1.21
C TYR A 160 11.24 -3.39 -0.02
N LEU A 161 12.10 -2.36 0.14
CA LEU A 161 12.88 -1.81 -0.98
C LEU A 161 13.82 -2.87 -1.57
N ARG A 162 14.45 -3.70 -0.73
CA ARG A 162 15.30 -4.81 -1.17
C ARG A 162 14.52 -5.78 -2.06
N ALA A 163 13.35 -6.20 -1.61
CA ALA A 163 12.49 -7.08 -2.42
C ALA A 163 12.12 -6.43 -3.76
N SER A 164 11.77 -5.14 -3.77
CA SER A 164 11.42 -4.41 -5.00
C SER A 164 12.60 -4.29 -5.97
N LEU A 165 13.81 -3.99 -5.49
CA LEU A 165 15.01 -3.93 -6.34
C LEU A 165 15.37 -5.31 -6.90
N GLU A 166 15.20 -6.37 -6.10
CA GLU A 166 15.42 -7.75 -6.53
C GLU A 166 14.39 -8.19 -7.58
N GLU A 167 13.14 -7.77 -7.46
CA GLU A 167 12.12 -8.02 -8.49
C GLU A 167 12.50 -7.41 -9.83
N PHE A 168 13.05 -6.19 -9.84
CA PHE A 168 13.57 -5.56 -11.04
C PHE A 168 14.80 -6.28 -11.57
N ALA A 169 15.78 -6.58 -10.72
CA ALA A 169 17.04 -7.22 -11.10
C ALA A 169 16.85 -8.63 -11.69
N THR A 170 15.81 -9.35 -11.26
CA THR A 170 15.48 -10.71 -11.74
C THR A 170 14.45 -10.73 -12.87
N GLY A 171 13.95 -9.56 -13.30
CA GLY A 171 12.93 -9.45 -14.33
C GLY A 171 11.53 -9.92 -13.91
N ARG A 172 11.32 -10.21 -12.61
CA ARG A 172 9.99 -10.59 -12.08
C ARG A 172 9.02 -9.40 -12.08
N ARG A 173 9.55 -8.19 -12.08
CA ARG A 173 8.81 -6.94 -12.25
C ARG A 173 9.41 -6.16 -13.42
N PRO A 174 8.61 -5.72 -14.41
CA PRO A 174 9.10 -4.87 -15.49
C PRO A 174 9.70 -3.57 -14.93
N ILE A 175 10.90 -3.23 -15.38
CA ILE A 175 11.52 -1.93 -15.04
C ILE A 175 10.89 -0.86 -15.93
N PRO A 176 10.45 0.29 -15.39
CA PRO A 176 10.02 1.41 -16.21
C PRO A 176 11.10 1.83 -17.21
N GLU A 177 10.71 2.13 -18.45
CA GLU A 177 11.65 2.42 -19.54
C GLU A 177 12.66 3.52 -19.20
N LYS A 178 12.22 4.57 -18.52
CA LYS A 178 13.10 5.68 -18.08
C LYS A 178 14.07 5.28 -16.98
N MET A 179 13.69 4.32 -16.13
CA MET A 179 14.52 3.82 -15.02
C MET A 179 15.57 2.80 -15.53
N LYS A 180 15.23 1.99 -16.52
CA LYS A 180 16.05 0.86 -16.98
C LYS A 180 17.51 1.24 -17.29
N PRO A 181 17.83 2.29 -18.08
CA PRO A 181 19.23 2.64 -18.41
C PRO A 181 20.04 3.12 -17.19
N LYS A 182 19.38 3.46 -16.10
CA LYS A 182 20.01 3.86 -14.82
C LYS A 182 20.15 2.70 -13.84
N PHE A 183 19.21 1.74 -13.90
CA PHE A 183 19.17 0.60 -13.00
C PHE A 183 20.08 -0.57 -13.47
N ASP A 184 20.06 -0.90 -14.76
CA ASP A 184 20.78 -2.05 -15.31
C ASP A 184 22.30 -2.03 -15.02
N PRO A 185 23.00 -0.88 -15.07
CA PRO A 185 24.43 -0.83 -14.78
C PRO A 185 24.78 -1.01 -13.30
N LEU A 186 23.80 -0.88 -12.39
CA LEU A 186 24.06 -0.92 -10.94
C LEU A 186 24.52 -2.31 -10.48
N LYS A 187 25.64 -2.35 -9.80
CA LYS A 187 26.16 -3.56 -9.18
C LYS A 187 25.36 -3.93 -7.92
N PRO A 188 25.41 -5.20 -7.47
CA PRO A 188 24.71 -5.62 -6.26
C PRO A 188 25.06 -4.82 -5.01
N ASP A 189 26.32 -4.44 -4.83
CA ASP A 189 26.81 -3.62 -3.72
C ASP A 189 26.30 -2.17 -3.79
N GLU A 190 26.17 -1.60 -4.99
CA GLU A 190 25.58 -0.27 -5.18
C GLU A 190 24.09 -0.27 -4.86
N ARG A 191 23.37 -1.32 -5.27
CA ARG A 191 21.95 -1.50 -4.88
C ARG A 191 21.79 -1.67 -3.37
N ASP A 192 22.69 -2.42 -2.71
CA ASP A 192 22.69 -2.54 -1.25
C ASP A 192 22.98 -1.19 -0.57
N ALA A 193 23.95 -0.43 -1.09
CA ALA A 193 24.27 0.90 -0.58
C ALA A 193 23.09 1.88 -0.67
N LEU A 194 22.34 1.86 -1.78
CA LEU A 194 21.10 2.65 -1.95
C LEU A 194 20.08 2.35 -0.86
N LEU A 195 19.90 1.08 -0.48
CA LEU A 195 18.98 0.69 0.59
C LEU A 195 19.34 1.33 1.93
N HIS A 196 20.64 1.36 2.26
CA HIS A 196 21.12 2.00 3.46
C HIS A 196 20.97 3.53 3.41
N TYR A 197 21.16 4.14 2.24
CA TYR A 197 20.93 5.56 2.05
C TYR A 197 19.46 5.92 2.29
N TYR A 198 18.52 5.23 1.68
CA TYR A 198 17.09 5.50 1.88
C TYR A 198 16.65 5.23 3.32
N ALA A 199 17.17 4.19 3.95
CA ALA A 199 16.94 3.91 5.37
C ALA A 199 17.50 4.98 6.31
N SER A 200 18.52 5.72 5.91
CA SER A 200 19.10 6.81 6.71
C SER A 200 18.28 8.09 6.72
N GLN A 201 17.28 8.20 5.84
CA GLN A 201 16.42 9.38 5.67
C GLN A 201 15.21 9.39 6.62
N GLN A 202 15.30 8.78 7.80
CA GLN A 202 14.24 8.63 8.80
C GLN A 202 14.08 9.86 9.72
#